data_20ab4a99c020c8c910412a6aff5b7241
#
_entry.id   20ab4a99c020c8c910412a6aff5b7241
#
_cell.length_a   1.000
_cell.length_b   1.000
_cell.length_c   1.000
_cell.angle_alpha   90.00
_cell.angle_beta   90.00
_cell.angle_gamma   90.00
#
_symmetry.space_group_name_H-M   'P 1'
#
loop_
_entity.id
_entity.type
_entity.pdbx_description
1 polymer ?
#
loop_
_entity_poly.entity_id
_entity_poly.type
_entity_poly.pdbx_seq_one_letter_code
_entity_poly.pdbx_strand_id
1 'polypeptide(L)'
;TAIAPNEDSVSLEYSSALNDGGDLAEMLDASRQRDRILHHTTVGPHRDDIAMSLAGMPVRRAASQGQAKTYTIALRMAQYEFLAQATGMKPLLLLDDIFDKLDASRVSRIMQLASSPTFGQIFITDTNRRHLDAIIADTAPGDYRLWSVHTGQFSALTPCQFDL
;
A
#
# COMPACT_ATOMS: atom_id res chain seq x y z
N THR A 1 -6.83 0.29 11.66
CA THR A 1 -8.25 0.57 12.05
C THR A 1 -8.84 1.77 11.33
N ALA A 2 -8.04 2.75 10.88
CA ALA A 2 -8.58 3.96 10.23
C ALA A 2 -9.29 3.68 8.89
N ILE A 3 -8.92 2.64 8.16
CA ILE A 3 -9.45 2.34 6.81
C ILE A 3 -10.54 1.25 6.84
N ALA A 4 -10.52 0.35 7.83
CA ALA A 4 -11.48 -0.75 7.94
C ALA A 4 -12.64 -0.39 8.88
N PRO A 5 -13.89 -0.67 8.48
CA PRO A 5 -15.06 -0.40 9.31
C PRO A 5 -15.18 -1.33 10.53
N ASN A 6 -14.52 -2.47 10.52
CA ASN A 6 -14.57 -3.48 11.56
C ASN A 6 -13.32 -3.39 12.44
N GLU A 7 -13.49 -3.69 13.74
CA GLU A 7 -12.41 -3.72 14.73
C GLU A 7 -11.54 -4.98 14.63
N ASP A 8 -11.33 -5.50 13.41
CA ASP A 8 -10.45 -6.66 13.22
C ASP A 8 -9.03 -6.30 13.67
N SER A 9 -8.49 -7.09 14.59
CA SER A 9 -7.13 -6.91 15.05
C SER A 9 -6.15 -7.17 13.91
N VAL A 10 -5.24 -6.24 13.69
CA VAL A 10 -4.18 -6.34 12.68
C VAL A 10 -2.88 -6.58 13.38
N SER A 11 -2.10 -7.56 12.92
CA SER A 11 -0.73 -7.77 13.41
C SER A 11 0.26 -7.92 12.26
N LEU A 12 1.47 -7.45 12.53
CA LEU A 12 2.64 -7.60 11.69
C LEU A 12 3.73 -8.25 12.54
N GLU A 13 4.29 -9.32 12.06
CA GLU A 13 5.40 -10.02 12.71
C GLU A 13 6.53 -10.19 11.71
N TYR A 14 7.70 -9.67 12.08
CA TYR A 14 8.90 -9.84 11.27
C TYR A 14 9.51 -11.20 11.52
N SER A 15 9.67 -11.99 10.47
CA SER A 15 10.26 -13.32 10.49
C SER A 15 11.60 -13.32 9.77
N SER A 16 12.65 -13.61 10.50
CA SER A 16 14.00 -13.75 9.98
C SER A 16 14.68 -14.94 10.63
N ALA A 17 15.47 -15.67 9.87
CA ALA A 17 16.32 -16.73 10.41
C ALA A 17 17.39 -16.19 11.38
N LEU A 18 17.60 -14.88 11.41
CA LEU A 18 18.55 -14.22 12.30
C LEU A 18 17.91 -13.77 13.63
N ASN A 19 16.58 -13.85 13.78
CA ASN A 19 15.88 -13.41 15.00
C ASN A 19 16.31 -14.17 16.26
N ASP A 20 16.75 -15.41 16.09
CA ASP A 20 17.18 -16.27 17.20
C ASP A 20 18.67 -16.10 17.55
N GLY A 21 19.31 -15.05 17.06
CA GLY A 21 20.71 -14.72 17.37
C GLY A 21 21.74 -15.51 16.56
N GLY A 22 21.34 -16.10 15.43
CA GLY A 22 22.24 -16.82 14.53
C GLY A 22 23.27 -15.89 13.87
N ASP A 23 24.50 -16.39 13.67
CA ASP A 23 25.51 -15.72 12.88
C ASP A 23 25.27 -15.93 11.39
N LEU A 24 25.12 -14.84 10.62
CA LEU A 24 24.87 -14.91 9.19
C LEU A 24 25.99 -15.62 8.42
N ALA A 25 27.26 -15.43 8.82
CA ALA A 25 28.41 -16.05 8.15
C ALA A 25 28.39 -17.58 8.34
N GLU A 26 28.10 -18.05 9.56
CA GLU A 26 27.96 -19.48 9.85
C GLU A 26 26.79 -20.10 9.07
N MET A 27 25.66 -19.42 9.00
CA MET A 27 24.50 -19.88 8.26
C MET A 27 24.75 -19.95 6.75
N LEU A 28 25.46 -18.98 6.18
CA LEU A 28 25.86 -18.98 4.77
C LEU A 28 26.85 -20.10 4.46
N ASP A 29 27.80 -20.35 5.35
CA ASP A 29 28.74 -21.46 5.18
C ASP A 29 28.06 -22.82 5.26
N ALA A 30 27.14 -23.00 6.19
CA ALA A 30 26.34 -24.22 6.32
C ALA A 30 25.43 -24.47 5.11
N SER A 31 24.89 -23.41 4.49
CA SER A 31 24.01 -23.53 3.32
C SER A 31 24.74 -23.65 1.98
N ARG A 32 26.05 -23.43 1.93
CA ARG A 32 26.86 -23.28 0.70
C ARG A 32 26.67 -24.40 -0.32
N GLN A 33 26.63 -25.66 0.12
CA GLN A 33 26.44 -26.80 -0.81
C GLN A 33 25.04 -26.79 -1.43
N ARG A 34 24.02 -26.52 -0.62
CA ARG A 34 22.63 -26.41 -1.05
C ARG A 34 22.46 -25.28 -2.04
N ASP A 35 23.04 -24.11 -1.75
CA ASP A 35 22.97 -22.91 -2.56
C ASP A 35 23.62 -23.10 -3.93
N ARG A 36 24.73 -23.87 -4.00
CA ARG A 36 25.37 -24.23 -5.27
C ARG A 36 24.47 -25.11 -6.15
N ILE A 37 23.73 -26.06 -5.55
CA ILE A 37 22.80 -26.92 -6.29
C ILE A 37 21.60 -26.12 -6.80
N LEU A 38 21.08 -25.22 -5.97
CA LEU A 38 19.90 -24.42 -6.27
C LEU A 38 20.20 -23.17 -7.10
N HIS A 39 21.46 -22.82 -7.30
CA HIS A 39 21.93 -21.60 -7.98
C HIS A 39 21.40 -20.30 -7.37
N HIS A 40 21.05 -20.30 -6.08
CA HIS A 40 20.68 -19.09 -5.33
C HIS A 40 20.91 -19.29 -3.84
N THR A 41 21.10 -18.20 -3.08
CA THR A 41 21.23 -18.24 -1.63
C THR A 41 19.90 -18.59 -0.96
N THR A 42 19.93 -19.53 0.00
CA THR A 42 18.74 -19.97 0.74
C THR A 42 18.63 -19.36 2.13
N VAL A 43 19.65 -18.60 2.55
CA VAL A 43 19.75 -17.94 3.86
C VAL A 43 20.14 -16.48 3.68
N GLY A 44 19.65 -15.61 4.56
CA GLY A 44 19.99 -14.18 4.60
C GLY A 44 18.77 -13.26 4.55
N PRO A 45 18.96 -11.93 4.73
CA PRO A 45 17.86 -10.95 4.86
C PRO A 45 16.88 -10.93 3.68
N HIS A 46 17.30 -11.36 2.49
CA HIS A 46 16.41 -11.49 1.32
C HIS A 46 15.38 -12.62 1.44
N ARG A 47 15.49 -13.45 2.47
CA ARG A 47 14.53 -14.51 2.83
C ARG A 47 13.61 -14.13 3.97
N ASP A 48 13.85 -12.99 4.57
CA ASP A 48 13.01 -12.48 5.63
C ASP A 48 11.60 -12.18 5.09
N ASP A 49 10.61 -12.33 5.93
CA ASP A 49 9.20 -12.07 5.59
C ASP A 49 8.52 -11.27 6.69
N ILE A 50 7.41 -10.64 6.33
CA ILE A 50 6.51 -10.01 7.28
C ILE A 50 5.22 -10.82 7.30
N ALA A 51 5.01 -11.57 8.36
CA ALA A 51 3.76 -12.28 8.57
C ALA A 51 2.65 -11.29 8.89
N MET A 52 1.65 -11.25 8.03
CA MET A 52 0.50 -10.35 8.14
C MET A 52 -0.73 -11.14 8.58
N SER A 53 -1.36 -10.71 9.67
CA SER A 53 -2.56 -11.35 10.20
C SER A 53 -3.70 -10.36 10.38
N LEU A 54 -4.92 -10.86 10.19
CA LEU A 54 -6.18 -10.16 10.39
C LEU A 54 -7.06 -11.06 11.28
N ALA A 55 -7.52 -10.53 12.42
CA ALA A 55 -8.27 -11.30 13.42
C ALA A 55 -7.58 -12.62 13.83
N GLY A 56 -6.23 -12.59 13.96
CA GLY A 56 -5.43 -13.75 14.34
C GLY A 56 -5.21 -14.79 13.23
N MET A 57 -5.71 -14.55 12.01
CA MET A 57 -5.54 -15.44 10.88
C MET A 57 -4.66 -14.82 9.79
N PRO A 58 -3.81 -15.61 9.10
CA PRO A 58 -3.00 -15.08 8.00
C PRO A 58 -3.85 -14.40 6.92
N VAL A 59 -3.52 -13.16 6.55
CA VAL A 59 -4.24 -12.37 5.54
C VAL A 59 -4.41 -13.13 4.23
N ARG A 60 -3.39 -13.86 3.79
CA ARG A 60 -3.42 -14.66 2.56
C ARG A 60 -4.52 -15.73 2.52
N ARG A 61 -5.00 -16.21 3.69
CA ARG A 61 -5.99 -17.28 3.80
C ARG A 61 -7.37 -16.81 4.20
N ALA A 62 -7.44 -15.78 5.03
CA ALA A 62 -8.68 -15.36 5.68
C ALA A 62 -9.29 -14.10 5.07
N ALA A 63 -8.48 -13.21 4.50
CA ALA A 63 -8.98 -11.95 3.99
C ALA A 63 -9.70 -12.11 2.65
N SER A 64 -10.85 -11.43 2.52
CA SER A 64 -11.47 -11.19 1.21
C SER A 64 -10.55 -10.34 0.33
N GLN A 65 -10.78 -10.32 -0.98
CA GLN A 65 -9.97 -9.50 -1.90
C GLN A 65 -9.96 -8.01 -1.49
N GLY A 66 -11.11 -7.46 -1.10
CA GLY A 66 -11.22 -6.08 -0.63
C GLY A 66 -10.48 -5.84 0.70
N GLN A 67 -10.56 -6.80 1.64
CA GLN A 67 -9.79 -6.71 2.89
C GLN A 67 -8.28 -6.78 2.65
N ALA A 68 -7.81 -7.71 1.83
CA ALA A 68 -6.39 -7.83 1.49
C ALA A 68 -5.86 -6.55 0.80
N LYS A 69 -6.65 -5.97 -0.12
CA LYS A 69 -6.30 -4.72 -0.79
C LYS A 69 -6.26 -3.55 0.19
N THR A 70 -7.27 -3.43 1.05
CA THR A 70 -7.32 -2.41 2.12
C THR A 70 -6.10 -2.53 3.05
N TYR A 71 -5.74 -3.74 3.43
CA TYR A 71 -4.56 -4.02 4.26
C TYR A 71 -3.27 -3.55 3.58
N THR A 72 -3.11 -3.86 2.30
CA THR A 72 -1.94 -3.45 1.51
C THR A 72 -1.84 -1.92 1.41
N ILE A 73 -2.95 -1.22 1.17
CA ILE A 73 -2.97 0.24 1.12
C ILE A 73 -2.62 0.83 2.48
N ALA A 74 -3.20 0.30 3.57
CA ALA A 74 -2.90 0.74 4.93
C ALA A 74 -1.41 0.58 5.27
N LEU A 75 -0.81 -0.53 4.85
CA LEU A 75 0.63 -0.78 5.04
C LEU A 75 1.49 0.22 4.26
N ARG A 76 1.10 0.56 3.02
CA ARG A 76 1.79 1.58 2.22
C ARG A 76 1.69 2.98 2.84
N MET A 77 0.53 3.33 3.38
CA MET A 77 0.35 4.60 4.09
C MET A 77 1.19 4.65 5.37
N ALA A 78 1.23 3.56 6.14
CA ALA A 78 2.09 3.45 7.32
C ALA A 78 3.59 3.53 6.96
N GLN A 79 4.00 2.90 5.87
CA GLN A 79 5.36 3.01 5.33
C GLN A 79 5.70 4.46 4.94
N TYR A 80 4.75 5.18 4.33
CA TYR A 80 4.91 6.59 4.00
C TYR A 80 5.18 7.43 5.26
N GLU A 81 4.35 7.27 6.29
CA GLU A 81 4.51 7.99 7.55
C GLU A 81 5.85 7.68 8.22
N PHE A 82 6.24 6.41 8.24
CA PHE A 82 7.55 5.99 8.76
C PHE A 82 8.70 6.67 8.01
N LEU A 83 8.66 6.68 6.68
CA LEU A 83 9.70 7.31 5.86
C LEU A 83 9.74 8.82 6.06
N ALA A 84 8.56 9.47 6.13
CA ALA A 84 8.48 10.91 6.38
C ALA A 84 9.08 11.29 7.75
N GLN A 85 8.83 10.49 8.77
CA GLN A 85 9.41 10.68 10.11
C GLN A 85 10.92 10.43 10.12
N ALA A 86 11.38 9.35 9.48
CA ALA A 86 12.78 8.97 9.47
C ALA A 86 13.67 9.94 8.67
N THR A 87 13.14 10.53 7.59
CA THR A 87 13.91 11.41 6.70
C THR A 87 13.65 12.91 6.93
N GLY A 88 12.60 13.26 7.66
CA GLY A 88 12.13 14.65 7.80
C GLY A 88 11.52 15.23 6.51
N MET A 89 11.36 14.44 5.46
CA MET A 89 10.79 14.87 4.17
C MET A 89 9.54 14.06 3.85
N LYS A 90 8.53 14.71 3.29
CA LYS A 90 7.32 14.03 2.80
C LYS A 90 7.61 13.35 1.46
N PRO A 91 7.55 12.01 1.36
CA PRO A 91 7.71 11.31 0.09
C PRO A 91 6.61 11.66 -0.92
N LEU A 92 6.79 11.31 -2.18
CA LEU A 92 5.69 11.24 -3.15
C LEU A 92 4.97 9.90 -2.97
N LEU A 93 3.63 9.94 -2.86
CA LEU A 93 2.82 8.74 -2.77
C LEU A 93 2.20 8.43 -4.13
N LEU A 94 2.49 7.24 -4.65
CA LEU A 94 1.94 6.76 -5.93
C LEU A 94 0.96 5.62 -5.63
N LEU A 95 -0.29 5.81 -6.03
CA LEU A 95 -1.39 4.86 -5.81
C LEU A 95 -1.96 4.47 -7.17
N ASP A 96 -1.60 3.29 -7.65
CA ASP A 96 -1.98 2.80 -8.97
C ASP A 96 -3.16 1.81 -8.87
N ASP A 97 -4.25 2.10 -9.58
CA ASP A 97 -5.48 1.27 -9.67
C ASP A 97 -6.00 0.78 -8.32
N ILE A 98 -6.01 1.68 -7.32
CA ILE A 98 -6.29 1.29 -5.94
C ILE A 98 -7.77 1.04 -5.65
N PHE A 99 -8.69 1.57 -6.45
CA PHE A 99 -10.13 1.52 -6.14
C PHE A 99 -10.83 0.28 -6.66
N ASP A 100 -10.20 -0.48 -7.57
CA ASP A 100 -10.74 -1.77 -8.00
C ASP A 100 -11.01 -2.68 -6.80
N LYS A 101 -12.20 -3.30 -6.75
CA LYS A 101 -12.65 -4.22 -5.69
C LYS A 101 -12.82 -3.62 -4.28
N LEU A 102 -12.80 -2.30 -4.16
CA LEU A 102 -13.14 -1.60 -2.93
C LEU A 102 -14.57 -1.06 -2.99
N ASP A 103 -15.26 -1.11 -1.86
CA ASP A 103 -16.54 -0.43 -1.69
C ASP A 103 -16.35 1.09 -1.50
N ALA A 104 -17.41 1.87 -1.76
CA ALA A 104 -17.37 3.31 -1.69
C ALA A 104 -16.95 3.84 -0.31
N SER A 105 -17.28 3.13 0.78
CA SER A 105 -16.95 3.57 2.14
C SER A 105 -15.45 3.47 2.40
N ARG A 106 -14.79 2.43 1.91
CA ARG A 106 -13.33 2.27 2.00
C ARG A 106 -12.60 3.27 1.13
N VAL A 107 -13.11 3.50 -0.09
CA VAL A 107 -12.58 4.54 -0.99
C VAL A 107 -12.61 5.90 -0.30
N SER A 108 -13.76 6.31 0.23
CA SER A 108 -13.91 7.60 0.95
C SER A 108 -12.92 7.73 2.11
N ARG A 109 -12.76 6.68 2.93
CA ARG A 109 -11.80 6.70 4.06
C ARG A 109 -10.35 6.80 3.62
N ILE A 110 -9.95 6.09 2.57
CA ILE A 110 -8.60 6.18 2.00
C ILE A 110 -8.35 7.63 1.53
N MET A 111 -9.32 8.24 0.86
CA MET A 111 -9.19 9.60 0.39
C MET A 111 -9.14 10.63 1.52
N GLN A 112 -9.97 10.47 2.55
CA GLN A 112 -9.89 11.32 3.74
C GLN A 112 -8.52 11.28 4.41
N LEU A 113 -7.93 10.07 4.52
CA LEU A 113 -6.57 9.92 5.04
C LEU A 113 -5.55 10.57 4.11
N ALA A 114 -5.64 10.31 2.81
CA ALA A 114 -4.74 10.87 1.81
C ALA A 114 -4.79 12.41 1.76
N SER A 115 -5.95 13.01 1.99
CA SER A 115 -6.14 14.47 2.05
C SER A 115 -5.68 15.09 3.37
N SER A 116 -5.21 14.29 4.33
CA SER A 116 -4.72 14.82 5.60
C SER A 116 -3.39 15.57 5.43
N PRO A 117 -3.09 16.55 6.30
CA PRO A 117 -1.81 17.29 6.27
C PRO A 117 -0.56 16.41 6.43
N THR A 118 -0.73 15.18 6.89
CA THR A 118 0.37 14.20 7.03
C THR A 118 0.99 13.87 5.68
N PHE A 119 0.15 13.73 4.65
CA PHE A 119 0.61 13.39 3.31
C PHE A 119 1.00 14.64 2.51
N GLY A 120 1.99 14.47 1.63
CA GLY A 120 2.42 15.48 0.67
C GLY A 120 1.71 15.31 -0.67
N GLN A 121 2.47 15.32 -1.74
CA GLN A 121 1.92 15.12 -3.09
C GLN A 121 1.58 13.65 -3.35
N ILE A 122 0.37 13.41 -3.86
CA ILE A 122 -0.15 12.07 -4.16
C ILE A 122 -0.53 12.03 -5.64
N PHE A 123 -0.15 10.94 -6.31
CA PHE A 123 -0.61 10.59 -7.64
C PHE A 123 -1.49 9.36 -7.55
N ILE A 124 -2.68 9.44 -8.11
CA ILE A 124 -3.64 8.35 -8.12
C ILE A 124 -4.02 8.06 -9.55
N THR A 125 -3.99 6.78 -9.95
CA THR A 125 -4.53 6.32 -11.23
C THR A 125 -5.75 5.46 -11.00
N ASP A 126 -6.72 5.57 -11.90
CA ASP A 126 -7.90 4.69 -11.95
C ASP A 126 -8.41 4.61 -13.39
N THR A 127 -8.93 3.47 -13.76
CA THR A 127 -9.60 3.26 -15.06
C THR A 127 -11.07 3.62 -15.02
N ASN A 128 -11.68 3.74 -13.83
CA ASN A 128 -13.09 4.06 -13.65
C ASN A 128 -13.29 5.52 -13.21
N ARG A 129 -13.71 6.35 -14.17
CA ARG A 129 -13.94 7.77 -13.93
C ARG A 129 -14.95 8.04 -12.81
N ARG A 130 -16.01 7.22 -12.66
CA ARG A 130 -17.04 7.41 -11.62
C ARG A 130 -16.47 7.35 -10.21
N HIS A 131 -15.45 6.53 -9.98
CA HIS A 131 -14.76 6.49 -8.69
C HIS A 131 -14.04 7.81 -8.41
N LEU A 132 -13.35 8.36 -9.41
CA LEU A 132 -12.64 9.65 -9.28
C LEU A 132 -13.61 10.80 -9.04
N ASP A 133 -14.72 10.86 -9.77
CA ASP A 133 -15.72 11.91 -9.62
C ASP A 133 -16.34 11.92 -8.20
N ALA A 134 -16.64 10.74 -7.63
CA ALA A 134 -17.13 10.62 -6.27
C ALA A 134 -16.11 11.09 -5.21
N ILE A 135 -14.83 10.80 -5.44
CA ILE A 135 -13.73 11.21 -4.56
C ILE A 135 -13.54 12.72 -4.59
N ILE A 136 -13.61 13.31 -5.79
CA ILE A 136 -13.40 14.74 -6.02
C ILE A 136 -14.50 15.57 -5.41
N ALA A 137 -15.74 15.06 -5.41
CA ALA A 137 -16.87 15.75 -4.79
C ALA A 137 -16.67 16.02 -3.28
N ASP A 138 -15.90 15.15 -2.59
CA ASP A 138 -15.58 15.29 -1.17
C ASP A 138 -14.24 16.00 -0.90
N THR A 139 -13.47 16.33 -1.95
CA THR A 139 -12.16 16.97 -1.82
C THR A 139 -12.27 18.47 -2.10
N ALA A 140 -11.59 19.31 -1.30
CA ALA A 140 -11.63 20.75 -1.46
C ALA A 140 -11.22 21.19 -2.88
N PRO A 141 -12.01 22.08 -3.54
CA PRO A 141 -11.67 22.59 -4.86
C PRO A 141 -10.33 23.31 -4.85
N GLY A 142 -9.43 22.92 -5.76
CA GLY A 142 -8.11 23.54 -5.91
C GLY A 142 -6.94 22.69 -5.40
N ASP A 143 -7.21 21.68 -4.57
CA ASP A 143 -6.17 20.82 -4.02
C ASP A 143 -5.82 19.63 -4.92
N TYR A 144 -6.46 19.49 -6.07
CA TYR A 144 -6.20 18.41 -7.00
C TYR A 144 -6.17 18.86 -8.46
N ARG A 145 -5.55 18.04 -9.31
CA ARG A 145 -5.58 18.19 -10.76
C ARG A 145 -5.94 16.85 -11.40
N LEU A 146 -6.83 16.91 -12.37
CA LEU A 146 -7.25 15.75 -13.15
C LEU A 146 -6.60 15.72 -14.52
N TRP A 147 -6.22 14.53 -14.93
CA TRP A 147 -5.64 14.27 -16.23
C TRP A 147 -6.31 13.05 -16.85
N SER A 148 -6.72 13.17 -18.11
CA SER A 148 -7.04 12.01 -18.93
C SER A 148 -5.78 11.56 -19.65
N VAL A 149 -5.53 10.25 -19.65
CA VAL A 149 -4.42 9.64 -20.38
C VAL A 149 -4.98 8.72 -21.46
N HIS A 150 -4.70 9.05 -22.72
CA HIS A 150 -5.12 8.24 -23.86
C HIS A 150 -3.96 8.07 -24.82
N THR A 151 -3.61 6.84 -25.17
CA THR A 151 -2.49 6.53 -26.10
C THR A 151 -1.18 7.26 -25.77
N GLY A 152 -0.84 7.38 -24.47
CA GLY A 152 0.36 8.07 -24.00
C GLY A 152 0.29 9.59 -23.98
N GLN A 153 -0.85 10.19 -24.35
CA GLN A 153 -1.06 11.63 -24.30
C GLN A 153 -1.84 12.02 -23.03
N PHE A 154 -1.41 13.12 -22.39
CA PHE A 154 -2.04 13.68 -21.22
C PHE A 154 -2.87 14.91 -21.60
N SER A 155 -4.14 14.92 -21.21
CA SER A 155 -5.04 16.04 -21.38
C SER A 155 -5.58 16.49 -20.02
N ALA A 156 -5.39 17.74 -19.65
CA ALA A 156 -5.95 18.27 -18.42
C ALA A 156 -7.48 18.28 -18.49
N LEU A 157 -8.11 17.77 -17.45
CA LEU A 157 -9.56 17.84 -17.30
C LEU A 157 -9.91 19.02 -16.39
N THR A 158 -10.82 19.85 -16.83
CA THR A 158 -11.35 20.92 -15.98
C THR A 158 -12.28 20.30 -14.94
N PRO A 159 -12.13 20.60 -13.64
CA PRO A 159 -13.15 20.26 -12.65
C PRO A 159 -14.40 21.05 -12.98
N CYS A 160 -15.49 20.39 -13.24
CA CYS A 160 -16.79 20.92 -13.62
C CYS A 160 -17.11 20.92 -15.11
N GLN A 161 -17.66 19.81 -15.50
CA GLN A 161 -18.99 19.81 -16.14
C GLN A 161 -19.63 18.50 -15.67
N PHE A 162 -20.17 18.52 -14.47
CA PHE A 162 -21.14 17.52 -14.05
C PHE A 162 -22.43 17.88 -14.78
N ASP A 163 -22.63 17.39 -16.00
CA ASP A 163 -23.96 17.28 -16.58
C ASP A 163 -24.68 16.23 -15.73
N LEU A 164 -25.67 16.71 -14.98
CA LEU A 164 -26.67 15.97 -14.22
C LEU A 164 -27.51 15.06 -15.13
#